data_f01f201aa96c2eaf1bb17e53353c0c44
#
_entry.id   f01f201aa96c2eaf1bb17e53353c0c44
#
_cell.length_a   1.000
_cell.length_b   1.000
_cell.length_c   1.000
_cell.angle_alpha   90.00
_cell.angle_beta   90.00
_cell.angle_gamma   90.00
#
_symmetry.space_group_name_H-M   'P 1'
#
loop_
_entity.id
_entity.type
_entity.pdbx_description
1 polymer ?
#
loop_
_entity_poly.entity_id
_entity_poly.type
_entity_poly.pdbx_seq_one_letter_code
_entity_poly.pdbx_strand_id
1 'polypeptide(L)'
;MSQSRRSLQEGGPAPVGLEFAAALLPLWGFPAGTGIAPAGEQGTNNRTFLVCHGQQRYVLRVSGFLSIAEVRAEHRILRRLRHGGLPFQVPEPVAAPGGRTVIETTAGPAAVCRWLPGVRPGMDGKAAFERFGRAAGLLGGALADVPLADALRDWRTDPRWVRPGDPPVDVLCGELRSAGMTTEQAELLGAAARRAGRWWPGTGGLPAQVIHGDLAPGNVLADADTGEVTGLLDFELAGVGFRVQDILAALYNSTALRAPDWPRRTAAFLRGCGSVRGLEPAEVAALPELLIARSLGSVLWRAARWRAGLGRFDEVTAHVGRLEATTRWLAANGDAFLSVAAAANARC
;
A
#
# COMPACT_ATOMS: atom_id res chain seq x y z
N MET A 1 28.99 2.43 30.70
CA MET A 1 28.50 3.05 29.44
C MET A 1 27.00 2.75 29.29
N SER A 2 26.16 3.27 30.19
CA SER A 2 24.71 2.90 30.26
C SER A 2 23.79 4.09 30.54
N GLN A 3 24.18 5.32 30.21
CA GLN A 3 23.34 6.52 30.44
C GLN A 3 22.98 7.29 29.20
N SER A 4 23.51 6.96 28.01
CA SER A 4 23.24 7.72 26.76
C SER A 4 22.02 7.23 25.97
N ARG A 5 21.32 6.17 26.39
CA ARG A 5 20.15 5.63 25.66
C ARG A 5 18.80 6.08 26.19
N ARG A 6 18.74 6.80 27.34
CA ARG A 6 17.46 7.27 27.92
C ARG A 6 16.97 8.62 27.42
N SER A 7 17.77 9.42 26.72
CA SER A 7 17.41 10.78 26.31
C SER A 7 16.78 10.92 24.94
N LEU A 8 16.58 9.82 24.17
CA LEU A 8 15.92 9.84 22.85
C LEU A 8 14.45 9.37 22.86
N GLN A 9 13.89 9.06 24.03
CA GLN A 9 12.50 8.57 24.16
C GLN A 9 11.47 9.64 24.53
N GLU A 10 11.85 10.90 24.71
CA GLU A 10 10.92 11.95 25.18
C GLU A 10 10.39 12.88 24.07
N GLY A 11 10.51 12.54 22.78
CA GLY A 11 10.08 13.41 21.66
C GLY A 11 9.25 12.74 20.57
N GLY A 12 8.58 11.61 20.82
CA GLY A 12 7.61 11.06 19.88
C GLY A 12 6.40 11.98 19.76
N PRO A 13 5.78 12.11 18.54
CA PRO A 13 4.60 12.93 18.37
C PRO A 13 3.53 12.53 19.39
N ALA A 14 2.93 13.53 20.05
CA ALA A 14 1.87 13.31 21.01
C ALA A 14 0.79 12.38 20.42
N PRO A 15 0.24 11.43 21.19
CA PRO A 15 -0.76 10.52 20.67
C PRO A 15 -1.95 11.34 20.14
N VAL A 16 -2.28 11.18 18.84
CA VAL A 16 -3.43 11.84 18.24
C VAL A 16 -4.69 11.23 18.83
N GLY A 17 -5.19 11.86 19.90
CA GLY A 17 -6.43 11.49 20.56
C GLY A 17 -7.66 12.14 19.91
N LEU A 18 -8.84 11.74 20.40
CA LEU A 18 -10.11 12.24 19.91
C LEU A 18 -10.25 13.74 20.09
N GLU A 19 -9.80 14.29 21.21
CA GLU A 19 -9.85 15.74 21.50
C GLU A 19 -9.01 16.54 20.48
N PHE A 20 -7.79 16.10 20.18
CA PHE A 20 -6.96 16.71 19.15
C PHE A 20 -7.64 16.68 17.79
N ALA A 21 -8.19 15.51 17.39
CA ALA A 21 -8.91 15.37 16.14
C ALA A 21 -10.16 16.27 16.07
N ALA A 22 -10.93 16.37 17.15
CA ALA A 22 -12.09 17.24 17.23
C ALA A 22 -11.72 18.74 17.09
N ALA A 23 -10.60 19.16 17.69
CA ALA A 23 -10.09 20.52 17.58
C ALA A 23 -9.66 20.91 16.16
N LEU A 24 -9.43 19.96 15.26
CA LEU A 24 -9.10 20.23 13.86
C LEU A 24 -10.33 20.50 12.99
N LEU A 25 -11.53 20.05 13.36
CA LEU A 25 -12.73 20.11 12.52
C LEU A 25 -13.13 21.53 12.11
N PRO A 26 -13.03 22.57 12.97
CA PRO A 26 -13.32 23.95 12.56
C PRO A 26 -12.43 24.44 11.42
N LEU A 27 -11.24 23.89 11.23
CA LEU A 27 -10.34 24.24 10.12
C LEU A 27 -10.93 23.89 8.74
N TRP A 28 -11.86 22.93 8.68
CA TRP A 28 -12.66 22.58 7.49
C TRP A 28 -14.05 23.21 7.49
N GLY A 29 -14.34 24.11 8.43
CA GLY A 29 -15.64 24.78 8.53
C GLY A 29 -16.73 23.92 9.19
N PHE A 30 -16.39 22.82 9.84
CA PHE A 30 -17.36 22.06 10.63
C PHE A 30 -17.69 22.82 11.91
N PRO A 31 -18.98 22.94 12.28
CA PRO A 31 -19.38 23.64 13.49
C PRO A 31 -18.93 22.90 14.76
N ALA A 32 -18.88 23.66 15.85
CA ALA A 32 -18.67 23.09 17.18
C ALA A 32 -19.74 22.02 17.48
N GLY A 33 -19.35 20.91 18.10
CA GLY A 33 -20.26 19.80 18.40
C GLY A 33 -20.49 18.83 17.22
N THR A 34 -19.79 18.99 16.09
CA THR A 34 -19.77 17.96 15.04
C THR A 34 -19.33 16.61 15.61
N GLY A 35 -20.12 15.56 15.34
CA GLY A 35 -19.83 14.21 15.84
C GLY A 35 -18.52 13.67 15.26
N ILE A 36 -17.66 13.13 16.13
CA ILE A 36 -16.40 12.49 15.73
C ILE A 36 -16.15 11.25 16.60
N ALA A 37 -15.68 10.17 15.99
CA ALA A 37 -15.31 8.93 16.66
C ALA A 37 -14.11 8.26 15.96
N PRO A 38 -13.31 7.43 16.64
CA PRO A 38 -12.31 6.62 15.99
C PRO A 38 -12.95 5.76 14.87
N ALA A 39 -12.32 5.68 13.71
CA ALA A 39 -12.82 4.88 12.59
C ALA A 39 -12.33 3.42 12.72
N GLY A 40 -13.01 2.62 13.55
CA GLY A 40 -12.71 1.19 13.71
C GLY A 40 -11.26 0.89 14.05
N GLU A 41 -10.67 -0.12 13.42
CA GLU A 41 -9.25 -0.43 13.55
C GLU A 41 -8.38 0.69 12.95
N GLN A 42 -7.47 1.20 13.78
CA GLN A 42 -6.56 2.25 13.35
C GLN A 42 -5.51 1.68 12.39
N GLY A 43 -5.28 2.39 11.28
CA GLY A 43 -4.21 2.04 10.35
C GLY A 43 -2.82 2.16 10.98
N THR A 44 -1.85 1.50 10.37
CA THR A 44 -0.46 1.50 10.86
C THR A 44 0.19 2.88 10.79
N ASN A 45 -0.15 3.68 9.77
CA ASN A 45 0.50 4.96 9.46
C ASN A 45 -0.34 6.18 9.85
N ASN A 46 -1.64 6.02 9.92
CA ASN A 46 -2.58 7.11 10.06
C ASN A 46 -3.45 6.92 11.30
N ARG A 47 -3.82 8.03 11.93
CA ARG A 47 -4.95 8.07 12.86
C ARG A 47 -6.17 8.53 12.09
N THR A 48 -7.19 7.70 12.10
CA THR A 48 -8.39 7.86 11.27
C THR A 48 -9.63 8.01 12.15
N PHE A 49 -10.45 8.99 11.84
CA PHE A 49 -11.67 9.30 12.60
C PHE A 49 -12.85 9.44 11.63
N LEU A 50 -13.98 8.86 12.01
CA LEU A 50 -15.24 9.09 11.35
C LEU A 50 -15.84 10.41 11.86
N VAL A 51 -16.20 11.29 10.94
CA VAL A 51 -16.83 12.59 11.23
C VAL A 51 -18.26 12.57 10.67
N CYS A 52 -19.23 12.94 11.50
CA CYS A 52 -20.64 13.01 11.13
C CYS A 52 -21.15 14.45 11.26
N HIS A 53 -21.63 15.01 10.14
CA HIS A 53 -22.25 16.34 10.11
C HIS A 53 -23.57 16.29 9.35
N GLY A 54 -24.68 16.41 10.06
CA GLY A 54 -26.02 16.13 9.54
C GLY A 54 -26.10 14.68 9.05
N GLN A 55 -26.55 14.48 7.82
CA GLN A 55 -26.59 13.16 7.17
C GLN A 55 -25.30 12.80 6.43
N GLN A 56 -24.32 13.70 6.39
CA GLN A 56 -23.08 13.50 5.68
C GLN A 56 -22.01 12.87 6.60
N ARG A 57 -21.23 11.95 6.03
CA ARG A 57 -20.12 11.31 6.72
C ARG A 57 -18.82 11.66 6.03
N TYR A 58 -17.78 11.81 6.84
CA TYR A 58 -16.43 12.12 6.38
C TYR A 58 -15.41 11.30 7.16
N VAL A 59 -14.21 11.25 6.65
CA VAL A 59 -13.06 10.64 7.31
C VAL A 59 -12.00 11.72 7.50
N LEU A 60 -11.67 12.03 8.75
CA LEU A 60 -10.48 12.81 9.09
C LEU A 60 -9.32 11.85 9.27
N ARG A 61 -8.24 12.06 8.52
CA ARG A 61 -6.98 11.33 8.62
C ARG A 61 -5.88 12.28 9.07
N VAL A 62 -5.13 11.90 10.11
CA VAL A 62 -3.89 12.56 10.54
C VAL A 62 -2.74 11.60 10.28
N SER A 63 -1.81 11.98 9.44
CA SER A 63 -0.72 11.13 9.02
C SER A 63 0.52 11.37 9.88
N GLY A 64 0.96 10.33 10.60
CA GLY A 64 2.20 10.35 11.36
C GLY A 64 3.45 9.97 10.54
N PHE A 65 3.27 9.68 9.26
CA PHE A 65 4.32 9.10 8.43
C PHE A 65 4.61 9.90 7.15
N LEU A 66 3.60 10.56 6.57
CA LEU A 66 3.74 11.31 5.33
C LEU A 66 4.09 12.78 5.61
N SER A 67 4.84 13.39 4.71
CA SER A 67 4.98 14.83 4.61
C SER A 67 3.72 15.46 3.97
N ILE A 68 3.54 16.77 4.18
CA ILE A 68 2.46 17.52 3.54
C ILE A 68 2.55 17.47 2.00
N ALA A 69 3.76 17.40 1.44
CA ALA A 69 4.00 17.28 0.00
C ALA A 69 3.50 15.94 -0.54
N GLU A 70 3.70 14.84 0.20
CA GLU A 70 3.23 13.50 -0.16
C GLU A 70 1.70 13.43 -0.13
N VAL A 71 1.04 13.95 0.91
CA VAL A 71 -0.44 13.98 0.97
C VAL A 71 -1.02 14.88 -0.14
N ARG A 72 -0.37 15.97 -0.49
CA ARG A 72 -0.78 16.81 -1.64
C ARG A 72 -0.62 16.07 -2.98
N ALA A 73 0.41 15.26 -3.14
CA ALA A 73 0.59 14.42 -4.33
C ALA A 73 -0.51 13.36 -4.42
N GLU A 74 -0.82 12.66 -3.33
CA GLU A 74 -1.97 11.75 -3.23
C GLU A 74 -3.26 12.45 -3.67
N HIS A 75 -3.54 13.65 -3.16
CA HIS A 75 -4.74 14.41 -3.52
C HIS A 75 -4.78 14.85 -4.99
N ARG A 76 -3.63 15.10 -5.64
CA ARG A 76 -3.59 15.36 -7.09
C ARG A 76 -4.01 14.13 -7.88
N ILE A 77 -3.46 12.96 -7.54
CA ILE A 77 -3.81 11.67 -8.16
C ILE A 77 -5.30 11.37 -7.97
N LEU A 78 -5.82 11.46 -6.75
CA LEU A 78 -7.23 11.23 -6.44
C LEU A 78 -8.16 12.14 -7.25
N ARG A 79 -7.79 13.41 -7.43
CA ARG A 79 -8.57 14.36 -8.24
C ARG A 79 -8.62 13.91 -9.70
N ARG A 80 -7.52 13.43 -10.28
CA ARG A 80 -7.50 12.89 -11.65
C ARG A 80 -8.42 11.69 -11.79
N LEU A 81 -8.29 10.72 -10.89
CA LEU A 81 -9.07 9.49 -10.91
C LEU A 81 -10.58 9.74 -10.83
N ARG A 82 -11.02 10.73 -10.05
CA ARG A 82 -12.44 11.10 -9.95
C ARG A 82 -13.06 11.59 -11.25
N HIS A 83 -12.25 12.16 -12.14
CA HIS A 83 -12.68 12.59 -13.46
C HIS A 83 -12.46 11.53 -14.55
N GLY A 84 -11.83 10.40 -14.21
CA GLY A 84 -11.43 9.34 -15.15
C GLY A 84 -12.53 8.31 -15.48
N GLY A 85 -13.79 8.51 -15.04
CA GLY A 85 -14.91 7.63 -15.42
C GLY A 85 -14.86 6.22 -14.82
N LEU A 86 -14.18 6.02 -13.68
CA LEU A 86 -14.17 4.75 -12.96
C LEU A 86 -15.59 4.34 -12.52
N PRO A 87 -15.98 3.06 -12.62
CA PRO A 87 -17.29 2.58 -12.17
C PRO A 87 -17.39 2.44 -10.65
N PHE A 88 -16.35 2.77 -9.92
CA PHE A 88 -16.27 2.76 -8.46
C PHE A 88 -15.65 4.07 -7.98
N GLN A 89 -15.83 4.37 -6.70
CA GLN A 89 -15.38 5.61 -6.10
C GLN A 89 -13.94 5.50 -5.57
N VAL A 90 -13.27 6.64 -5.51
CA VAL A 90 -12.00 6.84 -4.78
C VAL A 90 -12.17 7.96 -3.77
N PRO A 91 -11.33 8.06 -2.73
CA PRO A 91 -11.44 9.11 -1.72
C PRO A 91 -11.53 10.50 -2.35
N GLU A 92 -12.46 11.32 -1.86
CA GLU A 92 -12.62 12.70 -2.27
C GLU A 92 -12.14 13.65 -1.17
N PRO A 93 -10.96 14.27 -1.36
CA PRO A 93 -10.48 15.26 -0.41
C PRO A 93 -11.41 16.49 -0.34
N VAL A 94 -11.79 16.87 0.87
CA VAL A 94 -12.62 18.04 1.14
C VAL A 94 -11.71 19.26 1.30
N ALA A 95 -12.03 20.33 0.59
CA ALA A 95 -11.30 21.58 0.74
C ALA A 95 -11.74 22.32 2.02
N ALA A 96 -10.77 22.80 2.78
CA ALA A 96 -10.97 23.75 3.86
C ALA A 96 -11.31 25.15 3.28
N PRO A 97 -11.85 26.06 4.07
CA PRO A 97 -11.94 27.47 3.68
C PRO A 97 -10.58 27.97 3.17
N GLY A 98 -10.56 28.60 1.99
CA GLY A 98 -9.31 28.97 1.28
C GLY A 98 -8.74 27.90 0.34
N GLY A 99 -9.48 26.79 0.11
CA GLY A 99 -9.19 25.82 -0.98
C GLY A 99 -8.14 24.76 -0.66
N ARG A 100 -7.53 24.77 0.51
CA ARG A 100 -6.53 23.77 0.91
C ARG A 100 -7.21 22.47 1.31
N THR A 101 -6.73 21.33 0.78
CA THR A 101 -7.22 19.98 1.12
C THR A 101 -6.36 19.29 2.17
N VAL A 102 -5.20 19.86 2.52
CA VAL A 102 -4.27 19.35 3.53
C VAL A 102 -3.88 20.49 4.45
N ILE A 103 -3.95 20.26 5.74
CA ILE A 103 -3.54 21.21 6.79
C ILE A 103 -2.39 20.58 7.57
N GLU A 104 -1.32 21.36 7.78
CA GLU A 104 -0.20 20.95 8.60
C GLU A 104 -0.57 21.11 10.08
N THR A 105 -0.26 20.10 10.90
CA THR A 105 -0.50 20.11 12.33
C THR A 105 0.76 19.68 13.08
N THR A 106 0.77 19.86 14.40
CA THR A 106 1.88 19.41 15.26
C THR A 106 2.06 17.87 15.27
N ALA A 107 1.01 17.12 14.86
CA ALA A 107 1.02 15.66 14.79
C ALA A 107 1.21 15.12 13.37
N GLY A 108 1.45 15.99 12.39
CA GLY A 108 1.59 15.67 10.97
C GLY A 108 0.47 16.27 10.10
N PRO A 109 0.50 16.03 8.80
CA PRO A 109 -0.54 16.55 7.90
C PRO A 109 -1.89 15.89 8.17
N ALA A 110 -2.92 16.73 8.25
CA ALA A 110 -4.31 16.32 8.39
C ALA A 110 -5.09 16.57 7.11
N ALA A 111 -6.01 15.67 6.79
CA ALA A 111 -6.90 15.77 5.63
C ALA A 111 -8.28 15.20 5.97
N VAL A 112 -9.31 15.79 5.37
CA VAL A 112 -10.67 15.28 5.42
C VAL A 112 -11.06 14.79 4.04
N CYS A 113 -11.63 13.59 3.97
CA CYS A 113 -12.20 13.02 2.76
C CYS A 113 -13.69 12.70 2.98
N ARG A 114 -14.48 12.65 1.91
CA ARG A 114 -15.84 12.12 1.98
C ARG A 114 -15.79 10.64 2.33
N TRP A 115 -16.74 10.19 3.16
CA TRP A 115 -16.94 8.78 3.44
C TRP A 115 -17.42 8.04 2.18
N LEU A 116 -16.85 6.89 1.91
CA LEU A 116 -17.29 5.99 0.84
C LEU A 116 -18.11 4.84 1.44
N PRO A 117 -19.33 4.60 0.92
CA PRO A 117 -20.14 3.47 1.37
C PRO A 117 -19.63 2.14 0.81
N GLY A 118 -19.92 1.05 1.52
CA GLY A 118 -19.55 -0.29 1.14
C GLY A 118 -18.99 -1.10 2.31
N VAL A 119 -18.81 -2.38 2.08
CA VAL A 119 -18.22 -3.32 3.03
C VAL A 119 -16.90 -3.85 2.49
N ARG A 120 -16.04 -4.37 3.34
CA ARG A 120 -14.83 -5.08 2.89
C ARG A 120 -15.24 -6.39 2.23
N PRO A 121 -14.80 -6.69 0.99
CA PRO A 121 -15.21 -7.92 0.31
C PRO A 121 -14.59 -9.13 1.00
N GLY A 122 -15.41 -10.19 1.16
CA GLY A 122 -14.88 -11.51 1.41
C GLY A 122 -14.11 -12.02 0.18
N MET A 123 -12.89 -12.51 0.38
CA MET A 123 -12.05 -13.05 -0.70
C MET A 123 -12.26 -14.58 -0.83
N ASP A 124 -13.52 -15.00 -0.84
CA ASP A 124 -13.91 -16.39 -0.92
C ASP A 124 -14.35 -16.74 -2.34
N GLY A 125 -13.65 -17.70 -2.93
CA GLY A 125 -14.01 -18.24 -4.23
C GLY A 125 -13.58 -17.39 -5.43
N LYS A 126 -13.72 -17.99 -6.62
CA LYS A 126 -13.27 -17.48 -7.91
C LYS A 126 -13.83 -16.10 -8.26
N ALA A 127 -15.13 -15.91 -8.04
CA ALA A 127 -15.82 -14.68 -8.46
C ALA A 127 -15.30 -13.43 -7.74
N ALA A 128 -14.96 -13.54 -6.43
CA ALA A 128 -14.40 -12.44 -5.67
C ALA A 128 -13.03 -12.01 -6.21
N PHE A 129 -12.16 -12.98 -6.54
CA PHE A 129 -10.86 -12.69 -7.16
C PHE A 129 -11.00 -12.10 -8.56
N GLU A 130 -11.98 -12.53 -9.35
CA GLU A 130 -12.21 -12.01 -10.69
C GLU A 130 -12.73 -10.57 -10.66
N ARG A 131 -13.67 -10.25 -9.74
CA ARG A 131 -14.12 -8.86 -9.52
C ARG A 131 -13.00 -7.96 -9.02
N PHE A 132 -12.20 -8.42 -8.06
CA PHE A 132 -11.05 -7.67 -7.57
C PHE A 132 -10.01 -7.43 -8.68
N GLY A 133 -9.73 -8.45 -9.51
CA GLY A 133 -8.83 -8.32 -10.66
C GLY A 133 -9.36 -7.30 -11.68
N ARG A 134 -10.66 -7.34 -11.99
CA ARG A 134 -11.27 -6.36 -12.89
C ARG A 134 -11.13 -4.93 -12.34
N ALA A 135 -11.38 -4.73 -11.05
CA ALA A 135 -11.20 -3.42 -10.42
C ALA A 135 -9.74 -2.95 -10.46
N ALA A 136 -8.78 -3.87 -10.24
CA ALA A 136 -7.35 -3.59 -10.38
C ALA A 136 -6.97 -3.19 -11.82
N GLY A 137 -7.52 -3.87 -12.82
CA GLY A 137 -7.34 -3.53 -14.24
C GLY A 137 -7.89 -2.15 -14.58
N LEU A 138 -9.11 -1.85 -14.15
CA LEU A 138 -9.76 -0.55 -14.37
C LEU A 138 -9.00 0.59 -13.68
N LEU A 139 -8.58 0.39 -12.42
CA LEU A 139 -7.74 1.35 -11.73
C LEU A 139 -6.41 1.57 -12.46
N GLY A 140 -5.73 0.48 -12.86
CA GLY A 140 -4.48 0.55 -13.60
C GLY A 140 -4.60 1.31 -14.92
N GLY A 141 -5.73 1.16 -15.63
CA GLY A 141 -6.05 1.97 -16.82
C GLY A 141 -6.17 3.45 -16.49
N ALA A 142 -6.98 3.79 -15.50
CA ALA A 142 -7.17 5.19 -15.08
C ALA A 142 -5.89 5.85 -14.53
N LEU A 143 -5.05 5.08 -13.83
CA LEU A 143 -3.75 5.57 -13.34
C LEU A 143 -2.73 5.79 -14.47
N ALA A 144 -2.84 5.08 -15.59
CA ALA A 144 -1.98 5.30 -16.75
C ALA A 144 -2.21 6.69 -17.39
N ASP A 145 -3.41 7.26 -17.23
CA ASP A 145 -3.75 8.60 -17.74
C ASP A 145 -3.33 9.73 -16.76
N VAL A 146 -2.88 9.38 -15.55
CA VAL A 146 -2.39 10.37 -14.58
C VAL A 146 -0.97 10.79 -14.97
N PRO A 147 -0.70 12.10 -15.14
CA PRO A 147 0.66 12.58 -15.42
C PRO A 147 1.65 12.12 -14.35
N LEU A 148 2.82 11.59 -14.76
CA LEU A 148 3.86 11.15 -13.83
C LEU A 148 4.31 12.27 -12.88
N ALA A 149 4.26 13.53 -13.34
CA ALA A 149 4.61 14.71 -12.54
C ALA A 149 3.63 14.99 -11.38
N ASP A 150 2.44 14.40 -11.39
CA ASP A 150 1.50 14.50 -10.27
C ASP A 150 1.90 13.61 -9.08
N ALA A 151 2.70 12.56 -9.33
CA ALA A 151 3.26 11.71 -8.29
C ALA A 151 4.56 12.30 -7.72
N LEU A 152 4.78 12.12 -6.42
CA LEU A 152 6.01 12.55 -5.76
C LEU A 152 7.02 11.41 -5.63
N ARG A 153 6.53 10.17 -5.50
CA ARG A 153 7.37 8.98 -5.31
C ARG A 153 7.68 8.32 -6.65
N ASP A 154 8.87 7.75 -6.74
CA ASP A 154 9.27 6.92 -7.87
C ASP A 154 9.81 5.57 -7.36
N TRP A 155 8.98 4.55 -7.48
CA TRP A 155 9.28 3.19 -7.06
C TRP A 155 10.14 2.40 -8.07
N ARG A 156 10.46 3.02 -9.22
CA ARG A 156 11.31 2.40 -10.25
C ARG A 156 12.79 2.48 -9.89
N THR A 157 13.17 3.43 -9.06
CA THR A 157 14.57 3.72 -8.75
C THR A 157 15.15 2.84 -7.66
N ASP A 158 14.31 2.27 -6.79
CA ASP A 158 14.76 1.42 -5.69
C ASP A 158 13.80 0.24 -5.45
N PRO A 159 14.27 -1.02 -5.68
CA PRO A 159 13.48 -2.21 -5.43
C PRO A 159 13.14 -2.41 -3.95
N ARG A 160 13.84 -1.73 -3.08
CA ARG A 160 13.77 -1.93 -1.63
C ARG A 160 12.64 -1.14 -0.99
N TRP A 161 12.00 -0.19 -1.72
CA TRP A 161 10.96 0.67 -1.18
C TRP A 161 11.40 1.42 0.09
N VAL A 162 12.70 1.75 0.17
CA VAL A 162 13.33 2.46 1.28
C VAL A 162 13.22 3.97 1.11
N ARG A 163 13.21 4.66 2.23
CA ARG A 163 13.20 6.12 2.25
C ARG A 163 14.62 6.66 2.07
N PRO A 164 14.75 7.87 1.52
CA PRO A 164 16.02 8.61 1.63
C PRO A 164 16.47 8.67 3.09
N GLY A 165 17.71 8.28 3.35
CA GLY A 165 18.27 8.25 4.70
C GLY A 165 18.19 6.89 5.42
N ASP A 166 17.53 5.90 4.88
CA ASP A 166 17.62 4.54 5.42
C ASP A 166 19.02 3.96 5.16
N PRO A 167 19.56 3.17 6.09
CA PRO A 167 20.90 2.60 5.94
C PRO A 167 20.94 1.54 4.83
N PRO A 168 22.11 1.28 4.23
CA PRO A 168 22.31 0.10 3.40
C PRO A 168 21.85 -1.19 4.12
N VAL A 169 21.38 -2.17 3.33
CA VAL A 169 20.78 -3.40 3.91
C VAL A 169 21.76 -4.18 4.77
N ASP A 170 23.04 -4.19 4.45
CA ASP A 170 24.09 -4.84 5.24
C ASP A 170 24.25 -4.18 6.63
N VAL A 171 24.23 -2.86 6.70
CA VAL A 171 24.22 -2.11 7.96
C VAL A 171 22.95 -2.41 8.75
N LEU A 172 21.79 -2.38 8.09
CA LEU A 172 20.52 -2.73 8.70
C LEU A 172 20.50 -4.16 9.25
N CYS A 173 21.05 -5.15 8.52
CA CYS A 173 21.20 -6.53 8.99
C CYS A 173 22.03 -6.60 10.28
N GLY A 174 23.09 -5.80 10.41
CA GLY A 174 23.89 -5.70 11.62
C GLY A 174 23.08 -5.17 12.81
N GLU A 175 22.32 -4.09 12.61
CA GLU A 175 21.43 -3.52 13.64
C GLU A 175 20.35 -4.52 14.07
N LEU A 176 19.70 -5.20 13.13
CA LEU A 176 18.66 -6.17 13.41
C LEU A 176 19.20 -7.41 14.15
N ARG A 177 20.41 -7.88 13.80
CA ARG A 177 21.08 -8.95 14.56
C ARG A 177 21.38 -8.52 16.02
N SER A 178 21.84 -7.30 16.21
CA SER A 178 22.07 -6.76 17.55
C SER A 178 20.76 -6.63 18.36
N ALA A 179 19.61 -6.54 17.69
CA ALA A 179 18.29 -6.51 18.30
C ALA A 179 17.66 -7.91 18.52
N GLY A 180 18.33 -9.00 18.05
CA GLY A 180 17.88 -10.37 18.28
C GLY A 180 17.45 -11.15 17.03
N MET A 181 17.68 -10.62 15.82
CA MET A 181 17.47 -11.38 14.58
C MET A 181 18.54 -12.48 14.47
N THR A 182 18.15 -13.67 14.02
CA THR A 182 19.12 -14.77 13.85
C THR A 182 20.06 -14.52 12.64
N THR A 183 21.18 -15.22 12.62
CA THR A 183 22.15 -15.12 11.51
C THR A 183 21.50 -15.54 10.20
N GLU A 184 20.74 -16.64 10.20
CA GLU A 184 20.06 -17.17 9.03
C GLU A 184 19.03 -16.18 8.47
N GLN A 185 18.30 -15.51 9.34
CA GLN A 185 17.34 -14.48 8.95
C GLN A 185 18.02 -13.26 8.32
N ALA A 186 19.17 -12.83 8.88
CA ALA A 186 19.93 -11.72 8.32
C ALA A 186 20.57 -12.09 6.97
N GLU A 187 21.06 -13.31 6.81
CA GLU A 187 21.60 -13.83 5.55
C GLU A 187 20.52 -13.91 4.47
N LEU A 188 19.32 -14.39 4.81
CA LEU A 188 18.17 -14.42 3.92
C LEU A 188 17.81 -13.01 3.44
N LEU A 189 17.73 -12.04 4.37
CA LEU A 189 17.43 -10.64 4.05
C LEU A 189 18.49 -10.06 3.10
N GLY A 190 19.77 -10.26 3.40
CA GLY A 190 20.88 -9.84 2.55
C GLY A 190 20.87 -10.50 1.16
N ALA A 191 20.55 -11.80 1.10
CA ALA A 191 20.45 -12.55 -0.17
C ALA A 191 19.29 -12.02 -1.04
N ALA A 192 18.13 -11.77 -0.44
CA ALA A 192 16.98 -11.18 -1.13
C ALA A 192 17.29 -9.77 -1.67
N ALA A 193 17.99 -8.95 -0.89
CA ALA A 193 18.40 -7.61 -1.30
C ALA A 193 19.41 -7.65 -2.48
N ARG A 194 20.38 -8.54 -2.43
CA ARG A 194 21.32 -8.76 -3.55
C ARG A 194 20.61 -9.28 -4.80
N ARG A 195 19.64 -10.20 -4.67
CA ARG A 195 18.83 -10.71 -5.78
C ARG A 195 18.05 -9.59 -6.44
N ALA A 196 17.29 -8.81 -5.67
CA ALA A 196 16.56 -7.67 -6.17
C ALA A 196 17.47 -6.64 -6.84
N GLY A 197 18.61 -6.28 -6.21
CA GLY A 197 19.56 -5.33 -6.76
C GLY A 197 20.21 -5.76 -8.08
N ARG A 198 20.43 -7.06 -8.30
CA ARG A 198 20.94 -7.58 -9.58
C ARG A 198 19.89 -7.58 -10.69
N TRP A 199 18.65 -7.86 -10.35
CA TRP A 199 17.57 -7.96 -11.32
C TRP A 199 17.02 -6.57 -11.74
N TRP A 200 16.95 -5.63 -10.82
CA TRP A 200 16.28 -4.33 -11.01
C TRP A 200 16.79 -3.50 -12.18
N PRO A 201 18.11 -3.42 -12.47
CA PRO A 201 18.60 -2.66 -13.61
C PRO A 201 18.05 -3.13 -14.97
N GLY A 202 17.61 -4.40 -15.06
CA GLY A 202 17.02 -4.99 -16.27
C GLY A 202 15.54 -4.64 -16.50
N THR A 203 14.91 -3.86 -15.62
CA THR A 203 13.47 -3.57 -15.69
C THR A 203 13.08 -2.44 -16.64
N GLY A 204 14.03 -1.83 -17.33
CA GLY A 204 13.80 -0.67 -18.21
C GLY A 204 12.79 -0.89 -19.35
N GLY A 205 12.43 -2.16 -19.64
CA GLY A 205 11.40 -2.51 -20.63
C GLY A 205 10.00 -2.73 -20.05
N LEU A 206 9.80 -2.62 -18.72
CA LEU A 206 8.49 -2.78 -18.12
C LEU A 206 7.65 -1.49 -18.24
N PRO A 207 6.35 -1.60 -18.57
CA PRO A 207 5.46 -0.44 -18.63
C PRO A 207 5.41 0.31 -17.31
N ALA A 208 5.81 1.57 -17.33
CA ALA A 208 5.82 2.48 -16.18
C ALA A 208 4.65 3.45 -16.23
N GLN A 209 4.00 3.68 -15.09
CA GLN A 209 2.88 4.59 -14.93
C GLN A 209 2.76 5.03 -13.47
N VAL A 210 1.80 5.86 -13.13
CA VAL A 210 1.37 6.01 -11.74
C VAL A 210 0.71 4.70 -11.30
N ILE A 211 1.05 4.22 -10.10
CA ILE A 211 0.50 3.01 -9.46
C ILE A 211 -0.08 3.36 -8.10
N HIS A 212 -0.96 2.52 -7.59
CA HIS A 212 -1.53 2.62 -6.24
C HIS A 212 -0.47 2.33 -5.15
N GLY A 213 0.40 1.35 -5.41
CA GLY A 213 1.51 0.97 -4.53
C GLY A 213 1.15 0.02 -3.39
N ASP A 214 -0.11 -0.07 -2.97
CA ASP A 214 -0.56 -0.99 -1.91
C ASP A 214 -1.95 -1.56 -2.18
N LEU A 215 -2.18 -2.06 -3.39
CA LEU A 215 -3.47 -2.65 -3.71
C LEU A 215 -3.69 -3.95 -2.91
N ALA A 216 -4.75 -3.97 -2.11
CA ALA A 216 -5.06 -5.05 -1.18
C ALA A 216 -6.60 -5.16 -0.99
N PRO A 217 -7.15 -6.34 -0.65
CA PRO A 217 -8.58 -6.48 -0.34
C PRO A 217 -9.04 -5.58 0.81
N GLY A 218 -8.14 -5.31 1.77
CA GLY A 218 -8.39 -4.36 2.86
C GLY A 218 -8.62 -2.93 2.41
N ASN A 219 -8.20 -2.57 1.20
CA ASN A 219 -8.36 -1.26 0.59
C ASN A 219 -9.49 -1.24 -0.46
N VAL A 220 -10.30 -2.31 -0.53
CA VAL A 220 -11.46 -2.42 -1.43
C VAL A 220 -12.75 -2.28 -0.64
N LEU A 221 -13.70 -1.55 -1.19
CA LEU A 221 -15.10 -1.55 -0.78
C LEU A 221 -15.94 -2.25 -1.83
N ALA A 222 -16.93 -3.00 -1.38
CA ALA A 222 -17.86 -3.70 -2.25
C ALA A 222 -19.29 -3.49 -1.78
N ASP A 223 -20.23 -3.65 -2.67
CA ASP A 223 -21.64 -3.78 -2.36
C ASP A 223 -21.87 -5.08 -1.60
N ALA A 224 -22.64 -5.03 -0.51
CA ALA A 224 -22.82 -6.15 0.40
C ALA A 224 -23.60 -7.32 -0.24
N ASP A 225 -24.50 -7.03 -1.16
CA ASP A 225 -25.39 -8.01 -1.76
C ASP A 225 -24.79 -8.65 -3.02
N THR A 226 -24.20 -7.84 -3.88
CA THR A 226 -23.66 -8.28 -5.18
C THR A 226 -22.18 -8.64 -5.13
N GLY A 227 -21.43 -8.08 -4.17
CA GLY A 227 -19.98 -8.17 -4.07
C GLY A 227 -19.24 -7.38 -5.15
N GLU A 228 -19.95 -6.55 -5.94
CA GLU A 228 -19.30 -5.67 -6.92
C GLU A 228 -18.49 -4.57 -6.22
N VAL A 229 -17.32 -4.24 -6.77
CA VAL A 229 -16.45 -3.21 -6.20
C VAL A 229 -17.09 -1.83 -6.35
N THR A 230 -17.29 -1.15 -5.21
CA THR A 230 -17.88 0.19 -5.14
C THR A 230 -16.88 1.28 -4.78
N GLY A 231 -15.70 0.90 -4.26
CA GLY A 231 -14.67 1.88 -3.91
C GLY A 231 -13.28 1.26 -3.73
N LEU A 232 -12.25 2.09 -3.94
CA LEU A 232 -10.86 1.78 -3.63
C LEU A 232 -10.30 2.88 -2.73
N LEU A 233 -9.57 2.47 -1.69
CA LEU A 233 -9.08 3.30 -0.59
C LEU A 233 -7.55 3.28 -0.54
N ASP A 234 -6.99 4.21 0.24
CA ASP A 234 -5.60 4.21 0.71
C ASP A 234 -4.54 4.37 -0.38
N PHE A 235 -4.56 5.54 -1.01
CA PHE A 235 -3.60 5.95 -2.06
C PHE A 235 -2.30 6.55 -1.48
N GLU A 236 -2.02 6.39 -0.21
CA GLU A 236 -0.87 7.01 0.46
C GLU A 236 0.50 6.55 -0.09
N LEU A 237 0.56 5.38 -0.72
CA LEU A 237 1.74 4.87 -1.40
C LEU A 237 1.71 5.09 -2.92
N ALA A 238 0.73 5.82 -3.43
CA ALA A 238 0.65 6.08 -4.87
C ALA A 238 1.90 6.84 -5.36
N GLY A 239 2.42 6.39 -6.49
CA GLY A 239 3.67 6.91 -7.05
C GLY A 239 3.92 6.37 -8.45
N VAL A 240 5.01 6.78 -9.09
CA VAL A 240 5.45 6.20 -10.36
C VAL A 240 6.01 4.80 -10.08
N GLY A 241 5.59 3.82 -10.86
CA GLY A 241 6.06 2.44 -10.73
C GLY A 241 5.81 1.64 -12.00
N PHE A 242 6.15 0.36 -11.98
CA PHE A 242 5.78 -0.56 -13.04
C PHE A 242 4.34 -1.04 -12.81
N ARG A 243 3.51 -1.01 -13.84
CA ARG A 243 2.09 -1.40 -13.77
C ARG A 243 1.87 -2.74 -13.08
N VAL A 244 2.70 -3.71 -13.39
CA VAL A 244 2.64 -5.06 -12.82
C VAL A 244 2.88 -5.11 -11.30
N GLN A 245 3.47 -4.08 -10.69
CA GLN A 245 3.65 -4.02 -9.23
C GLN A 245 2.32 -3.97 -8.48
N ASP A 246 1.31 -3.25 -8.98
CA ASP A 246 -0.03 -3.25 -8.38
C ASP A 246 -0.73 -4.61 -8.51
N ILE A 247 -0.60 -5.25 -9.68
CA ILE A 247 -1.13 -6.59 -9.93
C ILE A 247 -0.53 -7.59 -8.93
N LEU A 248 0.78 -7.53 -8.76
CA LEU A 248 1.47 -8.39 -7.81
C LEU A 248 1.15 -8.06 -6.36
N ALA A 249 1.05 -6.77 -6.01
CA ALA A 249 0.66 -6.33 -4.67
C ALA A 249 -0.72 -6.90 -4.29
N ALA A 250 -1.67 -6.87 -5.20
CA ALA A 250 -3.00 -7.44 -5.00
C ALA A 250 -2.96 -8.95 -4.76
N LEU A 251 -2.20 -9.70 -5.54
CA LEU A 251 -2.02 -11.15 -5.35
C LEU A 251 -1.33 -11.47 -4.02
N TYR A 252 -0.27 -10.74 -3.68
CA TYR A 252 0.48 -10.93 -2.45
C TYR A 252 -0.34 -10.60 -1.20
N ASN A 253 -1.02 -9.45 -1.21
CA ASN A 253 -1.80 -8.95 -0.08
C ASN A 253 -3.12 -9.72 0.12
N SER A 254 -3.73 -10.27 -0.96
CA SER A 254 -4.95 -11.07 -0.87
C SER A 254 -4.75 -12.47 -0.32
N THR A 255 -3.54 -12.87 0.03
CA THR A 255 -3.19 -14.23 0.43
C THR A 255 -3.45 -15.30 -0.65
N ALA A 256 -3.78 -14.89 -1.88
CA ALA A 256 -4.06 -15.80 -2.99
C ALA A 256 -2.95 -16.85 -3.17
N LEU A 257 -1.70 -16.41 -3.16
CA LEU A 257 -0.53 -17.26 -3.38
C LEU A 257 -0.24 -18.26 -2.24
N ARG A 258 -0.85 -18.08 -1.07
CA ARG A 258 -0.65 -18.97 0.10
C ARG A 258 -1.77 -19.98 0.30
N ALA A 259 -2.85 -19.88 -0.45
CA ALA A 259 -3.96 -20.79 -0.37
C ALA A 259 -3.67 -22.12 -1.10
N PRO A 260 -4.23 -23.26 -0.67
CA PRO A 260 -4.06 -24.54 -1.37
C PRO A 260 -4.54 -24.49 -2.84
N ASP A 261 -5.55 -23.67 -3.12
CA ASP A 261 -6.14 -23.45 -4.44
C ASP A 261 -5.57 -22.21 -5.14
N TRP A 262 -4.34 -21.78 -4.78
CA TRP A 262 -3.67 -20.61 -5.33
C TRP A 262 -3.68 -20.51 -6.87
N PRO A 263 -3.54 -21.61 -7.65
CA PRO A 263 -3.59 -21.49 -9.10
C PRO A 263 -4.93 -20.97 -9.61
N ARG A 264 -6.03 -21.44 -9.00
CA ARG A 264 -7.38 -21.01 -9.36
C ARG A 264 -7.64 -19.54 -9.00
N ARG A 265 -7.21 -19.11 -7.80
CA ARG A 265 -7.34 -17.72 -7.32
C ARG A 265 -6.53 -16.77 -8.18
N THR A 266 -5.26 -17.10 -8.43
CA THR A 266 -4.36 -16.33 -9.29
C THR A 266 -4.94 -16.20 -10.70
N ALA A 267 -5.35 -17.31 -11.30
CA ALA A 267 -5.95 -17.29 -12.63
C ALA A 267 -7.26 -16.47 -12.70
N ALA A 268 -8.09 -16.53 -11.67
CA ALA A 268 -9.32 -15.73 -11.60
C ALA A 268 -9.01 -14.23 -11.53
N PHE A 269 -8.09 -13.85 -10.64
CA PHE A 269 -7.65 -12.47 -10.51
C PHE A 269 -7.06 -11.93 -11.82
N LEU A 270 -6.13 -12.68 -12.44
CA LEU A 270 -5.48 -12.26 -13.68
C LEU A 270 -6.46 -12.18 -14.86
N ARG A 271 -7.46 -13.08 -14.96
CA ARG A 271 -8.54 -12.94 -15.95
C ARG A 271 -9.36 -11.67 -15.72
N GLY A 272 -9.67 -11.35 -14.47
CA GLY A 272 -10.34 -10.08 -14.15
C GLY A 272 -9.54 -8.88 -14.62
N CYS A 273 -8.23 -8.84 -14.35
CA CYS A 273 -7.32 -7.80 -14.86
C CYS A 273 -7.32 -7.77 -16.38
N GLY A 274 -7.13 -8.93 -17.02
CA GLY A 274 -7.02 -9.09 -18.46
C GLY A 274 -8.29 -8.72 -19.21
N SER A 275 -9.47 -8.83 -18.58
CA SER A 275 -10.73 -8.34 -19.19
C SER A 275 -10.73 -6.83 -19.47
N VAL A 276 -9.78 -6.10 -18.89
CA VAL A 276 -9.54 -4.67 -19.12
C VAL A 276 -8.26 -4.47 -19.93
N ARG A 277 -7.16 -4.98 -19.42
CA ARG A 277 -5.85 -4.94 -20.07
C ARG A 277 -4.97 -6.09 -19.57
N GLY A 278 -4.58 -6.99 -20.46
CA GLY A 278 -3.67 -8.09 -20.19
C GLY A 278 -2.26 -7.62 -19.82
N LEU A 279 -1.49 -8.52 -19.21
CA LEU A 279 -0.06 -8.32 -18.96
C LEU A 279 0.75 -8.59 -20.23
N GLU A 280 1.80 -7.83 -20.44
CA GLU A 280 2.77 -8.10 -21.48
C GLU A 280 3.66 -9.28 -21.09
N PRO A 281 4.25 -10.02 -22.05
CA PRO A 281 5.12 -11.16 -21.72
C PRO A 281 6.26 -10.81 -20.76
N ALA A 282 6.84 -9.61 -20.89
CA ALA A 282 7.88 -9.12 -19.98
C ALA A 282 7.34 -8.91 -18.54
N GLU A 283 6.10 -8.47 -18.38
CA GLU A 283 5.46 -8.31 -17.08
C GLU A 283 5.19 -9.67 -16.42
N VAL A 284 4.73 -10.65 -17.20
CA VAL A 284 4.55 -12.02 -16.70
C VAL A 284 5.89 -12.60 -16.23
N ALA A 285 6.94 -12.47 -17.03
CA ALA A 285 8.28 -12.95 -16.68
C ALA A 285 8.86 -12.26 -15.43
N ALA A 286 8.45 -11.02 -15.14
CA ALA A 286 8.91 -10.25 -13.99
C ALA A 286 8.25 -10.65 -12.66
N LEU A 287 7.11 -11.36 -12.68
CA LEU A 287 6.32 -11.66 -11.48
C LEU A 287 7.10 -12.31 -10.33
N PRO A 288 7.97 -13.34 -10.54
CA PRO A 288 8.71 -13.96 -9.45
C PRO A 288 9.69 -13.00 -8.76
N GLU A 289 10.40 -12.17 -9.53
CA GLU A 289 11.39 -11.24 -8.98
C GLU A 289 10.69 -10.09 -8.25
N LEU A 290 9.60 -9.58 -8.78
CA LEU A 290 8.78 -8.57 -8.13
C LEU A 290 8.15 -9.09 -6.83
N LEU A 291 7.82 -10.39 -6.75
CA LEU A 291 7.30 -11.00 -5.53
C LEU A 291 8.35 -11.00 -4.40
N ILE A 292 9.61 -11.29 -4.74
CA ILE A 292 10.73 -11.16 -3.79
C ILE A 292 10.92 -9.70 -3.41
N ALA A 293 10.95 -8.78 -4.38
CA ALA A 293 11.14 -7.36 -4.12
C ALA A 293 10.01 -6.78 -3.23
N ARG A 294 8.74 -7.15 -3.47
CA ARG A 294 7.60 -6.76 -2.62
C ARG A 294 7.73 -7.28 -1.19
N SER A 295 8.11 -8.55 -1.04
CA SER A 295 8.28 -9.17 0.27
C SER A 295 9.44 -8.54 1.03
N LEU A 296 10.57 -8.29 0.36
CA LEU A 296 11.72 -7.55 0.88
C LEU A 296 11.31 -6.13 1.32
N GLY A 297 10.63 -5.37 0.45
CA GLY A 297 10.17 -4.02 0.75
C GLY A 297 9.31 -3.97 2.02
N SER A 298 8.45 -4.98 2.25
CA SER A 298 7.66 -5.10 3.47
C SER A 298 8.52 -5.26 4.73
N VAL A 299 9.62 -6.02 4.67
CA VAL A 299 10.58 -6.15 5.79
C VAL A 299 11.28 -4.82 6.04
N LEU A 300 11.81 -4.20 4.99
CA LEU A 300 12.59 -2.97 5.09
C LEU A 300 11.75 -1.81 5.63
N TRP A 301 10.50 -1.71 5.17
CA TRP A 301 9.56 -0.72 5.69
C TRP A 301 9.26 -0.92 7.19
N ARG A 302 9.06 -2.17 7.65
CA ARG A 302 8.88 -2.46 9.08
C ARG A 302 10.14 -2.16 9.89
N ALA A 303 11.32 -2.47 9.36
CA ALA A 303 12.59 -2.16 9.99
C ALA A 303 12.81 -0.65 10.12
N ALA A 304 12.49 0.14 9.09
CA ALA A 304 12.55 1.60 9.14
C ALA A 304 11.63 2.17 10.23
N ARG A 305 10.40 1.65 10.35
CA ARG A 305 9.47 2.04 11.42
C ARG A 305 9.98 1.67 12.81
N TRP A 306 10.52 0.45 12.98
CA TRP A 306 11.11 0.02 14.24
C TRP A 306 12.26 0.94 14.65
N ARG A 307 13.16 1.28 13.73
CA ARG A 307 14.26 2.22 13.98
C ARG A 307 13.77 3.61 14.41
N ALA A 308 12.66 4.05 13.83
CA ALA A 308 12.02 5.33 14.18
C ALA A 308 11.19 5.27 15.49
N GLY A 309 11.12 4.13 16.19
CA GLY A 309 10.28 3.96 17.38
C GLY A 309 8.77 3.91 17.08
N LEU A 310 8.37 3.75 15.80
CA LEU A 310 6.99 3.74 15.33
C LEU A 310 6.45 2.32 15.10
N GLY A 311 7.24 1.28 15.35
CA GLY A 311 6.89 -0.12 15.14
C GLY A 311 7.64 -1.02 16.11
N ARG A 312 7.25 -2.28 16.15
CA ARG A 312 7.81 -3.29 17.06
C ARG A 312 8.79 -4.19 16.32
N PHE A 313 9.79 -4.73 17.02
CA PHE A 313 10.78 -5.64 16.44
C PHE A 313 10.17 -6.98 16.00
N ASP A 314 9.18 -7.49 16.73
CA ASP A 314 8.47 -8.72 16.36
C ASP A 314 7.70 -8.58 15.03
N GLU A 315 7.25 -7.39 14.66
CA GLU A 315 6.69 -7.14 13.33
C GLU A 315 7.76 -7.30 12.22
N VAL A 316 9.00 -6.88 12.48
CA VAL A 316 10.11 -7.06 11.53
C VAL A 316 10.40 -8.54 11.33
N THR A 317 10.57 -9.29 12.42
CA THR A 317 10.88 -10.74 12.35
C THR A 317 9.73 -11.54 11.71
N ALA A 318 8.47 -11.19 11.98
CA ALA A 318 7.32 -11.79 11.31
C ALA A 318 7.34 -11.56 9.79
N HIS A 319 7.79 -10.39 9.32
CA HIS A 319 7.91 -10.10 7.88
C HIS A 319 9.13 -10.79 7.26
N VAL A 320 10.22 -10.99 8.00
CA VAL A 320 11.33 -11.87 7.56
C VAL A 320 10.84 -13.31 7.39
N GLY A 321 10.03 -13.83 8.30
CA GLY A 321 9.39 -15.15 8.13
C GLY A 321 8.49 -15.23 6.89
N ARG A 322 7.79 -14.12 6.55
CA ARG A 322 7.02 -14.05 5.29
C ARG A 322 7.92 -14.04 4.04
N LEU A 323 9.05 -13.33 4.08
CA LEU A 323 10.03 -13.33 3.00
C LEU A 323 10.61 -14.75 2.81
N GLU A 324 10.92 -15.45 3.88
CA GLU A 324 11.38 -16.83 3.84
C GLU A 324 10.33 -17.76 3.21
N ALA A 325 9.08 -17.67 3.68
CA ALA A 325 7.97 -18.43 3.13
C ALA A 325 7.74 -18.13 1.65
N THR A 326 7.85 -16.88 1.22
CA THR A 326 7.72 -16.45 -0.17
C THR A 326 8.85 -17.02 -1.03
N THR A 327 10.09 -16.98 -0.53
CA THR A 327 11.25 -17.53 -1.24
C THR A 327 11.13 -19.04 -1.42
N ARG A 328 10.72 -19.75 -0.38
CA ARG A 328 10.48 -21.19 -0.38
C ARG A 328 9.33 -21.58 -1.32
N TRP A 329 8.24 -20.80 -1.27
CA TRP A 329 7.09 -21.00 -2.15
C TRP A 329 7.46 -20.83 -3.63
N LEU A 330 8.24 -19.80 -3.98
CA LEU A 330 8.73 -19.58 -5.34
C LEU A 330 9.65 -20.69 -5.82
N ALA A 331 10.52 -21.21 -4.95
CA ALA A 331 11.39 -22.33 -5.32
C ALA A 331 10.57 -23.58 -5.67
N ALA A 332 9.43 -23.80 -5.03
CA ALA A 332 8.57 -24.94 -5.27
C ALA A 332 7.54 -24.73 -6.40
N ASN A 333 7.11 -23.50 -6.66
CA ASN A 333 5.96 -23.21 -7.51
C ASN A 333 6.23 -22.18 -8.63
N GLY A 334 7.45 -21.67 -8.78
CA GLY A 334 7.77 -20.57 -9.69
C GLY A 334 7.35 -20.82 -11.14
N ASP A 335 7.68 -21.99 -11.69
CA ASP A 335 7.33 -22.37 -13.07
C ASP A 335 5.82 -22.53 -13.25
N ALA A 336 5.15 -23.15 -12.26
CA ALA A 336 3.70 -23.28 -12.26
C ALA A 336 3.02 -21.91 -12.15
N PHE A 337 3.59 -20.98 -11.36
CA PHE A 337 3.08 -19.61 -11.23
C PHE A 337 3.16 -18.85 -12.56
N LEU A 338 4.30 -18.92 -13.25
CA LEU A 338 4.46 -18.34 -14.58
C LEU A 338 3.50 -18.97 -15.60
N SER A 339 3.34 -20.29 -15.58
CA SER A 339 2.42 -21.00 -16.46
C SER A 339 0.96 -20.59 -16.23
N VAL A 340 0.54 -20.47 -14.97
CA VAL A 340 -0.80 -20.01 -14.60
C VAL A 340 -1.02 -18.56 -15.05
N ALA A 341 -0.02 -17.69 -14.86
CA ALA A 341 -0.11 -16.29 -15.25
C ALA A 341 -0.20 -16.13 -16.77
N ALA A 342 0.64 -16.83 -17.53
CA ALA A 342 0.61 -16.82 -18.99
C ALA A 342 -0.72 -17.35 -19.54
N ALA A 343 -1.21 -18.49 -19.02
CA ALA A 343 -2.47 -19.08 -19.47
C ALA A 343 -3.71 -18.23 -19.14
N ALA A 344 -3.71 -17.55 -18.01
CA ALA A 344 -4.79 -16.64 -17.63
C ALA A 344 -4.81 -15.40 -18.53
N ASN A 345 -3.63 -14.90 -18.91
CA ASN A 345 -3.46 -13.72 -19.75
C ASN A 345 -3.82 -13.98 -21.23
N ALA A 346 -3.53 -15.18 -21.75
CA ALA A 346 -3.80 -15.56 -23.15
C ALA A 346 -5.31 -15.74 -23.47
N ARG A 347 -6.18 -15.80 -22.46
CA ARG A 347 -7.63 -15.98 -22.60
C ARG A 347 -8.43 -14.67 -22.54
N CYS A 348 -7.73 -13.58 -22.49
CA CYS A 348 -8.24 -12.22 -22.51
C CYS A 348 -7.97 -11.59 -23.88
#